data_ac1c841e42421e6344f3b01c656fea1a
#
_entry.id   ac1c841e42421e6344f3b01c656fea1a
#
_cell.length_a   1.000
_cell.length_b   1.000
_cell.length_c   1.000
_cell.angle_alpha   90.00
_cell.angle_beta   90.00
_cell.angle_gamma   90.00
#
_symmetry.space_group_name_H-M   'P 1'
#
loop_
_entity.id
_entity.type
_entity.pdbx_description
1 polymer ?
#
loop_
_entity_poly.entity_id
_entity_poly.type
_entity_poly.pdbx_seq_one_letter_code
_entity_poly.pdbx_strand_id
1 'polypeptide(L)'
;MEVHGKTFSGESNCRAMEPGRHFQLTQHYDHDNDAPEDRAFLLLSVNHWGRNNYSNEGEAGYRNAFTCIRRKITFRPVQQTPRGVISGPQTAIVVGPPGEEIYTDALGRVKLQFHWDRNGEFNDQSSCWVRVAQSGASGGFGSILIPRVGDEVVVVFLDGNPDRPLIMGSLYNSNNTPPWSLPANKTQSGFLTRSMKGDGATANFFRFEDKAGAEQIIMHAERNMDTEIELDETHDVGNNRTITVGGTHTEQIKKDTVVQVTEGSYTLQVDNQFVQVSANEHIILKVGDSSITLTPQGIEIKGKVIVTTSTDTTQITGAAVRIND
;
A
#
# COMPACT_ATOMS: atom_id res chain seq x y z
N MET A 1 41.32 -7.27 18.01
CA MET A 1 42.38 -8.31 18.04
C MET A 1 43.71 -7.79 18.55
N GLU A 2 44.13 -6.56 18.30
CA GLU A 2 45.43 -6.05 18.76
C GLU A 2 45.60 -5.93 20.29
N VAL A 3 44.50 -5.67 21.03
CA VAL A 3 44.51 -5.53 22.48
C VAL A 3 44.92 -6.83 23.21
N HIS A 4 44.57 -7.98 22.65
CA HIS A 4 44.95 -9.28 23.25
C HIS A 4 46.37 -9.74 22.94
N GLY A 5 47.06 -9.09 22.03
CA GLY A 5 48.40 -9.49 21.58
C GLY A 5 49.53 -9.01 22.46
N LYS A 6 49.36 -7.90 23.22
CA LYS A 6 50.40 -7.31 24.12
C LYS A 6 49.74 -6.64 25.31
N THR A 7 49.29 -7.46 26.26
CA THR A 7 48.87 -7.01 27.60
C THR A 7 50.02 -7.21 28.55
N PHE A 8 50.27 -6.22 29.40
CA PHE A 8 51.28 -6.27 30.45
C PHE A 8 50.58 -6.33 31.81
N SER A 9 51.15 -6.99 32.74
CA SER A 9 50.71 -7.03 34.12
C SER A 9 51.83 -6.55 35.06
N GLY A 10 51.44 -5.96 36.15
CA GLY A 10 52.38 -5.49 37.17
C GLY A 10 51.73 -5.36 38.53
N GLU A 11 52.56 -5.16 39.53
CA GLU A 11 52.13 -4.86 40.91
C GLU A 11 52.66 -3.49 41.34
N SER A 12 51.91 -2.84 42.24
CA SER A 12 52.27 -1.51 42.72
C SER A 12 51.72 -1.27 44.13
N ASN A 13 52.33 -0.34 44.81
CA ASN A 13 51.83 0.24 46.07
C ASN A 13 51.20 1.64 45.87
N CYS A 14 51.11 2.11 44.64
CA CYS A 14 50.49 3.40 44.32
C CYS A 14 48.97 3.34 44.47
N ARG A 15 48.42 4.06 45.45
CA ARG A 15 46.97 4.09 45.74
C ARG A 15 46.14 4.86 44.72
N ALA A 16 46.77 5.67 43.87
CA ALA A 16 46.12 6.50 42.86
C ALA A 16 45.95 5.83 41.49
N MET A 17 46.26 4.53 41.40
CA MET A 17 46.05 3.77 40.14
C MET A 17 44.57 3.50 39.94
N GLU A 18 44.05 3.88 38.74
CA GLU A 18 42.65 3.68 38.35
C GLU A 18 42.58 3.19 36.90
N PRO A 19 41.67 2.28 36.54
CA PRO A 19 41.42 1.91 35.17
C PRO A 19 41.08 3.16 34.34
N GLY A 20 41.57 3.18 33.09
CA GLY A 20 41.39 4.34 32.19
C GLY A 20 42.42 5.46 32.37
N ARG A 21 43.21 5.41 33.43
CA ARG A 21 44.37 6.32 33.62
C ARG A 21 45.61 5.76 32.91
N HIS A 22 46.59 6.59 32.70
CA HIS A 22 47.85 6.19 32.10
C HIS A 22 49.03 6.54 33.00
N PHE A 23 50.12 5.78 32.89
CA PHE A 23 51.40 6.05 33.57
C PHE A 23 52.54 5.92 32.57
N GLN A 24 53.68 6.48 32.90
CA GLN A 24 54.90 6.30 32.14
C GLN A 24 55.89 5.44 32.98
N LEU A 25 56.37 4.36 32.32
CA LEU A 25 57.38 3.49 32.91
C LEU A 25 58.75 4.15 32.78
N THR A 26 59.45 4.22 33.89
CA THR A 26 60.83 4.77 33.98
C THR A 26 61.69 3.87 34.84
N GLN A 27 63.02 3.91 34.63
CA GLN A 27 64.01 3.12 35.35
C GLN A 27 63.78 1.59 35.21
N HIS A 28 63.38 1.14 34.03
CA HIS A 28 63.19 -0.26 33.73
C HIS A 28 64.31 -0.75 32.78
N TYR A 29 65.02 -1.78 33.21
CA TYR A 29 66.22 -2.27 32.52
C TYR A 29 66.02 -2.59 31.05
N ASP A 30 64.83 -3.10 30.65
CA ASP A 30 64.53 -3.48 29.27
C ASP A 30 63.90 -2.35 28.45
N HIS A 31 63.29 -1.33 29.09
CA HIS A 31 62.41 -0.38 28.42
C HIS A 31 62.91 1.08 28.51
N ASP A 32 63.98 1.35 29.25
CA ASP A 32 64.46 2.75 29.36
C ASP A 32 65.02 3.34 28.05
N ASN A 33 65.40 2.47 27.13
CA ASN A 33 65.87 2.87 25.80
C ASN A 33 64.74 2.95 24.73
N ASP A 34 63.51 2.53 25.08
CA ASP A 34 62.35 2.66 24.22
C ASP A 34 61.97 4.14 24.03
N ALA A 35 61.30 4.47 22.92
CA ALA A 35 60.72 5.78 22.69
C ALA A 35 59.72 6.15 23.81
N PRO A 36 59.60 7.43 24.22
CA PRO A 36 58.70 7.86 25.29
C PRO A 36 57.25 7.38 25.13
N GLU A 37 56.73 7.32 23.86
CA GLU A 37 55.42 6.81 23.54
C GLU A 37 55.26 5.29 23.78
N ASP A 38 56.36 4.53 23.70
CA ASP A 38 56.41 3.11 23.96
C ASP A 38 56.51 2.76 25.46
N ARG A 39 56.85 3.74 26.29
CA ARG A 39 56.88 3.64 27.73
C ARG A 39 55.61 4.13 28.40
N ALA A 40 54.68 4.70 27.67
CA ALA A 40 53.37 5.12 28.17
C ALA A 40 52.38 3.95 28.15
N PHE A 41 51.74 3.65 29.26
CA PHE A 41 50.80 2.54 29.42
C PHE A 41 49.44 3.04 29.87
N LEU A 42 48.37 2.45 29.33
CA LEU A 42 46.99 2.67 29.77
C LEU A 42 46.58 1.52 30.68
N LEU A 43 46.08 1.82 31.86
CA LEU A 43 45.56 0.85 32.81
C LEU A 43 44.19 0.32 32.35
N LEU A 44 44.04 -0.99 32.20
CA LEU A 44 42.80 -1.64 31.83
C LEU A 44 42.02 -2.14 33.05
N SER A 45 42.74 -2.70 34.04
CA SER A 45 42.16 -3.15 35.30
C SER A 45 43.14 -2.92 36.44
N VAL A 46 42.62 -2.68 37.63
CA VAL A 46 43.39 -2.58 38.87
C VAL A 46 42.61 -3.31 39.95
N ASN A 47 43.28 -4.26 40.59
CA ASN A 47 42.77 -4.93 41.79
C ASN A 47 43.52 -4.38 43.01
N HIS A 48 42.79 -3.89 43.98
CA HIS A 48 43.33 -3.28 45.18
C HIS A 48 43.17 -4.20 46.39
N TRP A 49 44.21 -4.35 47.17
CA TRP A 49 44.18 -5.03 48.46
C TRP A 49 44.69 -4.05 49.53
N GLY A 50 43.87 -3.85 50.57
CA GLY A 50 44.21 -3.02 51.67
C GLY A 50 43.97 -3.73 53.00
N ARG A 51 44.91 -3.55 53.95
CA ARG A 51 44.73 -3.95 55.32
C ARG A 51 44.95 -2.72 56.17
N ASN A 52 44.04 -2.44 57.08
CA ASN A 52 44.22 -1.39 58.08
C ASN A 52 44.66 -1.99 59.42
N ASN A 53 45.13 -1.18 60.26
CA ASN A 53 45.53 -1.54 61.60
C ASN A 53 44.56 -1.01 62.71
N TYR A 54 43.28 -0.88 62.36
CA TYR A 54 42.23 -0.32 63.18
C TYR A 54 42.00 -1.09 64.49
N SER A 55 42.21 -2.40 64.48
CA SER A 55 42.10 -3.27 65.66
C SER A 55 43.41 -3.49 66.43
N ASN A 56 44.46 -2.73 66.20
CA ASN A 56 45.80 -2.86 66.75
C ASN A 56 46.51 -4.22 66.52
N GLU A 57 46.04 -5.06 65.69
CA GLU A 57 46.65 -6.32 65.31
C GLU A 57 47.28 -6.25 63.91
N GLY A 58 48.60 -5.98 63.89
CA GLY A 58 49.39 -6.00 62.67
C GLY A 58 49.60 -4.67 61.99
N GLU A 59 50.44 -4.65 60.97
CA GLU A 59 50.75 -3.42 60.20
C GLU A 59 49.73 -3.12 59.13
N ALA A 60 49.45 -1.85 58.87
CA ALA A 60 48.68 -1.38 57.73
C ALA A 60 49.48 -1.65 56.45
N GLY A 61 48.82 -2.20 55.46
CA GLY A 61 49.43 -2.53 54.17
C GLY A 61 48.51 -2.24 53.00
N TYR A 62 49.11 -1.89 51.90
CA TYR A 62 48.38 -1.70 50.63
C TYR A 62 49.24 -2.23 49.49
N ARG A 63 48.58 -2.90 48.56
CA ARG A 63 49.13 -3.33 47.27
C ARG A 63 48.03 -3.36 46.20
N ASN A 64 48.43 -3.23 45.00
CA ASN A 64 47.54 -3.51 43.88
C ASN A 64 48.24 -4.33 42.80
N ALA A 65 47.45 -5.04 42.00
CA ALA A 65 47.89 -5.66 40.76
C ALA A 65 47.06 -5.06 39.62
N PHE A 66 47.71 -4.79 38.52
CA PHE A 66 47.07 -4.15 37.40
C PHE A 66 47.39 -4.87 36.09
N THR A 67 46.51 -4.67 35.09
CA THR A 67 46.80 -4.98 33.69
C THR A 67 46.79 -3.69 32.86
N CYS A 68 47.68 -3.61 31.89
CA CYS A 68 47.79 -2.43 31.03
C CYS A 68 48.20 -2.80 29.61
N ILE A 69 48.01 -1.87 28.72
CA ILE A 69 48.48 -1.91 27.31
C ILE A 69 49.30 -0.67 27.04
N ARG A 70 50.12 -0.71 25.96
CA ARG A 70 50.80 0.53 25.52
C ARG A 70 49.75 1.58 25.12
N ARG A 71 49.88 2.81 25.55
CA ARG A 71 48.90 3.91 25.31
C ARG A 71 48.67 4.17 23.83
N LYS A 72 49.65 3.91 22.94
CA LYS A 72 49.52 4.07 21.49
C LYS A 72 48.52 3.07 20.87
N ILE A 73 48.20 1.97 21.59
CA ILE A 73 47.20 1.00 21.13
C ILE A 73 45.82 1.52 21.51
N THR A 74 44.96 1.72 20.49
CA THR A 74 43.57 2.16 20.76
C THR A 74 42.83 1.06 21.51
N PHE A 75 42.44 1.33 22.76
CA PHE A 75 41.61 0.42 23.55
C PHE A 75 40.17 0.52 23.12
N ARG A 76 39.57 -0.63 22.80
CA ARG A 76 38.13 -0.79 22.61
C ARG A 76 37.66 -1.91 23.52
N PRO A 77 36.69 -1.66 24.43
CA PRO A 77 36.14 -2.71 25.26
C PRO A 77 35.49 -3.80 24.42
N VAL A 78 35.61 -5.02 24.87
CA VAL A 78 34.88 -6.13 24.22
C VAL A 78 33.39 -5.95 24.49
N GLN A 79 32.59 -6.03 23.45
CA GLN A 79 31.14 -6.02 23.56
C GLN A 79 30.70 -7.33 24.23
N GLN A 80 30.35 -7.26 25.51
CA GLN A 80 29.91 -8.42 26.31
C GLN A 80 28.38 -8.53 26.35
N THR A 81 27.68 -7.40 26.31
CA THR A 81 26.23 -7.39 26.35
C THR A 81 25.68 -7.65 24.94
N PRO A 82 24.95 -8.73 24.73
CA PRO A 82 24.30 -8.98 23.46
C PRO A 82 23.25 -7.89 23.18
N ARG A 83 23.04 -7.58 21.90
CA ARG A 83 21.93 -6.71 21.50
C ARG A 83 20.60 -7.41 21.86
N GLY A 84 19.61 -6.64 22.31
CA GLY A 84 18.25 -7.12 22.48
C GLY A 84 17.69 -7.69 21.16
N VAL A 85 17.04 -8.83 21.23
CA VAL A 85 16.47 -9.52 20.06
C VAL A 85 14.99 -9.76 20.31
N ILE A 86 14.18 -9.39 19.32
CA ILE A 86 12.75 -9.74 19.26
C ILE A 86 12.62 -10.94 18.32
N SER A 87 12.35 -12.11 18.86
CA SER A 87 12.43 -13.39 18.13
C SER A 87 11.19 -13.75 17.32
N GLY A 88 10.08 -13.04 17.47
CA GLY A 88 8.82 -13.37 16.81
C GLY A 88 8.06 -12.15 16.30
N PRO A 89 6.97 -12.37 15.53
CA PRO A 89 6.08 -11.29 15.14
C PRO A 89 5.35 -10.71 16.36
N GLN A 90 5.01 -9.43 16.27
CA GLN A 90 4.20 -8.72 17.24
C GLN A 90 3.08 -7.99 16.49
N THR A 91 2.08 -7.49 17.22
CA THR A 91 1.11 -6.55 16.66
C THR A 91 1.35 -5.14 17.17
N ALA A 92 0.90 -4.18 16.38
CA ALA A 92 0.95 -2.76 16.71
C ALA A 92 -0.24 -2.04 16.06
N ILE A 93 -0.56 -0.86 16.58
CA ILE A 93 -1.62 -0.02 16.03
C ILE A 93 -0.98 1.06 15.16
N VAL A 94 -1.54 1.29 13.97
CA VAL A 94 -1.13 2.39 13.10
C VAL A 94 -1.57 3.71 13.69
N VAL A 95 -0.67 4.69 13.73
CA VAL A 95 -0.92 6.00 14.35
C VAL A 95 -0.53 7.15 13.42
N GLY A 96 -1.00 8.34 13.73
CA GLY A 96 -0.73 9.56 12.99
C GLY A 96 -1.11 10.80 13.77
N PRO A 97 -0.97 12.00 13.19
CA PRO A 97 -1.43 13.24 13.78
C PRO A 97 -2.93 13.20 14.07
N PRO A 98 -3.42 13.95 15.07
CA PRO A 98 -4.84 14.01 15.39
C PRO A 98 -5.70 14.44 14.17
N GLY A 99 -6.73 13.66 13.88
CA GLY A 99 -7.68 13.94 12.79
C GLY A 99 -7.27 13.40 11.40
N GLU A 100 -6.08 12.82 11.26
CA GLU A 100 -5.68 12.12 10.04
C GLU A 100 -6.16 10.67 10.05
N GLU A 101 -6.80 10.24 8.96
CA GLU A 101 -7.20 8.84 8.75
C GLU A 101 -6.12 8.01 8.06
N ILE A 102 -5.31 8.65 7.22
CA ILE A 102 -4.19 8.03 6.50
C ILE A 102 -2.98 8.94 6.67
N TYR A 103 -1.95 8.41 7.33
CA TYR A 103 -0.70 9.14 7.52
C TYR A 103 0.47 8.33 6.99
N THR A 104 1.03 8.77 5.88
CA THR A 104 2.09 8.06 5.16
C THR A 104 3.11 9.03 4.56
N ASP A 105 4.31 8.53 4.30
CA ASP A 105 5.34 9.27 3.56
C ASP A 105 5.37 8.89 2.06
N ALA A 106 6.31 9.46 1.33
CA ALA A 106 6.49 9.23 -0.10
C ALA A 106 6.84 7.76 -0.49
N LEU A 107 7.20 6.93 0.48
CA LEU A 107 7.50 5.51 0.29
C LEU A 107 6.37 4.59 0.77
N GLY A 108 5.21 5.14 1.13
CA GLY A 108 4.10 4.35 1.65
C GLY A 108 4.35 3.77 3.05
N ARG A 109 5.27 4.36 3.83
CA ARG A 109 5.54 3.95 5.21
C ARG A 109 4.55 4.58 6.16
N VAL A 110 4.31 3.93 7.29
CA VAL A 110 3.38 4.41 8.33
C VAL A 110 4.06 4.47 9.70
N LYS A 111 3.41 5.08 10.66
CA LYS A 111 3.83 5.15 12.07
C LYS A 111 3.04 4.17 12.91
N LEU A 112 3.68 3.63 13.95
CA LEU A 112 3.12 2.60 14.80
C LEU A 112 3.19 2.97 16.27
N GLN A 113 2.21 2.49 17.04
CA GLN A 113 2.24 2.39 18.47
C GLN A 113 2.33 0.91 18.87
N PHE A 114 3.44 0.50 19.48
CA PHE A 114 3.58 -0.85 20.01
C PHE A 114 2.89 -0.99 21.37
N HIS A 115 2.32 -2.17 21.66
CA HIS A 115 1.59 -2.42 22.90
C HIS A 115 2.46 -2.36 24.17
N TRP A 116 3.76 -2.60 24.03
CA TRP A 116 4.72 -2.55 25.13
C TRP A 116 5.29 -1.14 25.39
N ASP A 117 5.08 -0.22 24.46
CA ASP A 117 5.56 1.16 24.62
C ASP A 117 4.65 1.94 25.59
N ARG A 118 5.14 2.12 26.81
CA ARG A 118 4.42 2.82 27.86
C ARG A 118 4.49 4.34 27.76
N ASN A 119 5.42 4.86 26.98
CA ASN A 119 5.64 6.30 26.79
C ASN A 119 5.03 6.81 25.49
N GLY A 120 4.45 5.93 24.67
CA GLY A 120 3.83 6.29 23.42
C GLY A 120 2.55 7.09 23.62
N GLU A 121 2.37 8.14 22.83
CA GLU A 121 1.24 9.07 22.90
C GLU A 121 0.17 8.79 21.83
N PHE A 122 0.28 7.66 21.12
CA PHE A 122 -0.62 7.28 20.02
C PHE A 122 -0.70 8.35 18.92
N ASN A 123 0.41 8.97 18.59
CA ASN A 123 0.54 10.01 17.57
C ASN A 123 1.70 9.71 16.61
N ASP A 124 2.02 10.67 15.74
CA ASP A 124 3.10 10.57 14.76
C ASP A 124 4.51 10.54 15.36
N GLN A 125 4.67 10.73 16.67
CA GLN A 125 5.94 10.62 17.39
C GLN A 125 6.18 9.22 17.99
N SER A 126 5.18 8.34 17.97
CA SER A 126 5.25 7.03 18.63
C SER A 126 6.27 6.06 18.02
N SER A 127 6.67 6.23 16.77
CA SER A 127 7.70 5.38 16.13
C SER A 127 8.48 6.09 15.03
N CYS A 128 9.52 5.43 14.51
CA CYS A 128 10.07 5.73 13.19
C CYS A 128 9.06 5.41 12.08
N TRP A 129 9.36 5.82 10.84
CA TRP A 129 8.63 5.36 9.65
C TRP A 129 8.88 3.88 9.38
N VAL A 130 7.82 3.07 9.36
CA VAL A 130 7.87 1.62 9.18
C VAL A 130 7.35 1.24 7.80
N ARG A 131 8.12 0.44 7.07
CA ARG A 131 7.74 -0.06 5.74
C ARG A 131 6.57 -1.04 5.82
N VAL A 132 5.72 -1.02 4.81
CA VAL A 132 4.59 -1.94 4.65
C VAL A 132 4.88 -2.91 3.50
N ALA A 133 4.81 -4.20 3.76
CA ALA A 133 4.90 -5.21 2.71
C ALA A 133 3.65 -5.13 1.82
N GLN A 134 3.87 -5.17 0.51
CA GLN A 134 2.83 -5.20 -0.52
C GLN A 134 2.87 -6.54 -1.25
N SER A 135 1.76 -6.96 -1.86
CA SER A 135 1.71 -8.20 -2.65
C SER A 135 2.60 -8.16 -3.91
N GLY A 136 2.91 -6.97 -4.39
CA GLY A 136 3.87 -6.72 -5.46
C GLY A 136 4.43 -5.31 -5.35
N ALA A 137 5.75 -5.16 -5.44
CA ALA A 137 6.43 -3.87 -5.36
C ALA A 137 7.63 -3.85 -6.32
N SER A 138 7.58 -3.00 -7.33
CA SER A 138 8.63 -2.84 -8.36
C SER A 138 8.82 -1.37 -8.70
N GLY A 139 9.73 -1.08 -9.62
CA GLY A 139 10.04 0.28 -10.06
C GLY A 139 8.89 0.91 -10.84
N GLY A 140 7.97 1.58 -10.15
CA GLY A 140 6.84 2.30 -10.74
C GLY A 140 5.57 1.47 -10.96
N PHE A 141 5.55 0.18 -10.60
CA PHE A 141 4.37 -0.67 -10.67
C PHE A 141 4.27 -1.67 -9.51
N GLY A 142 3.07 -2.13 -9.20
CA GLY A 142 2.78 -3.06 -8.11
C GLY A 142 1.41 -2.81 -7.48
N SER A 143 1.18 -3.36 -6.31
CA SER A 143 0.01 -3.06 -5.48
C SER A 143 0.34 -2.04 -4.41
N ILE A 144 -0.64 -1.25 -4.00
CA ILE A 144 -0.48 -0.33 -2.89
C ILE A 144 -1.73 -0.34 -2.00
N LEU A 145 -1.55 -0.76 -0.75
CA LEU A 145 -2.55 -0.70 0.31
C LEU A 145 -1.90 -0.09 1.55
N ILE A 146 -2.30 1.12 1.89
CA ILE A 146 -1.78 1.83 3.05
C ILE A 146 -2.69 1.55 4.24
N PRO A 147 -2.18 0.93 5.33
CA PRO A 147 -2.94 0.78 6.57
C PRO A 147 -3.34 2.14 7.13
N ARG A 148 -4.57 2.25 7.63
CA ARG A 148 -5.12 3.50 8.17
C ARG A 148 -4.80 3.65 9.66
N VAL A 149 -4.87 4.86 10.15
CA VAL A 149 -4.78 5.15 11.59
C VAL A 149 -5.87 4.37 12.32
N GLY A 150 -5.48 3.62 13.35
CA GLY A 150 -6.33 2.70 14.09
C GLY A 150 -6.31 1.24 13.63
N ASP A 151 -5.72 0.94 12.46
CA ASP A 151 -5.58 -0.44 12.01
C ASP A 151 -4.56 -1.21 12.86
N GLU A 152 -4.86 -2.47 13.14
CA GLU A 152 -3.93 -3.40 13.75
C GLU A 152 -3.10 -4.09 12.68
N VAL A 153 -1.78 -4.07 12.85
CA VAL A 153 -0.83 -4.64 11.88
C VAL A 153 0.12 -5.65 12.53
N VAL A 154 0.53 -6.64 11.75
CA VAL A 154 1.55 -7.60 12.14
C VAL A 154 2.92 -7.05 11.81
N VAL A 155 3.81 -6.98 12.79
CA VAL A 155 5.17 -6.45 12.66
C VAL A 155 6.18 -7.55 12.92
N VAL A 156 7.15 -7.69 12.05
CA VAL A 156 8.36 -8.50 12.23
C VAL A 156 9.57 -7.58 12.33
N PHE A 157 10.64 -8.08 12.94
CA PHE A 157 11.87 -7.33 13.10
C PHE A 157 12.99 -8.03 12.32
N LEU A 158 13.59 -7.34 11.36
CA LEU A 158 14.63 -7.92 10.51
C LEU A 158 15.83 -8.33 11.38
N ASP A 159 16.23 -9.59 11.29
CA ASP A 159 17.27 -10.21 12.13
C ASP A 159 16.97 -10.09 13.65
N GLY A 160 15.71 -9.96 14.03
CA GLY A 160 15.29 -9.72 15.41
C GLY A 160 15.68 -8.36 15.96
N ASN A 161 16.15 -7.44 15.14
CA ASN A 161 16.59 -6.11 15.57
C ASN A 161 15.41 -5.17 15.82
N PRO A 162 15.18 -4.69 17.07
CA PRO A 162 14.11 -3.78 17.42
C PRO A 162 14.05 -2.49 16.59
N ASP A 163 15.21 -2.04 16.06
CA ASP A 163 15.32 -0.83 15.25
C ASP A 163 14.96 -1.04 13.78
N ARG A 164 14.59 -2.26 13.39
CA ARG A 164 14.30 -2.63 12.00
C ARG A 164 12.93 -3.29 11.84
N PRO A 165 11.83 -2.63 12.25
CA PRO A 165 10.48 -3.15 12.09
C PRO A 165 10.05 -3.17 10.62
N LEU A 166 9.20 -4.14 10.28
CA LEU A 166 8.57 -4.31 8.97
C LEU A 166 7.15 -4.81 9.15
N ILE A 167 6.16 -4.13 8.57
CA ILE A 167 4.76 -4.56 8.58
C ILE A 167 4.56 -5.63 7.50
N MET A 168 3.97 -6.76 7.89
CA MET A 168 3.69 -7.90 7.01
C MET A 168 2.24 -7.96 6.53
N GLY A 169 1.31 -7.29 7.21
CA GLY A 169 -0.11 -7.26 6.89
C GLY A 169 -0.94 -6.65 8.01
N SER A 170 -2.25 -6.56 7.77
CA SER A 170 -3.23 -6.06 8.74
C SER A 170 -4.11 -7.19 9.29
N LEU A 171 -4.68 -7.00 10.46
CA LEU A 171 -5.56 -7.94 11.13
C LEU A 171 -6.94 -7.32 11.36
N TYR A 172 -7.98 -8.12 11.17
CA TYR A 172 -9.30 -7.77 11.67
C TYR A 172 -9.40 -8.05 13.17
N ASN A 173 -10.15 -7.23 13.88
CA ASN A 173 -10.40 -7.37 15.31
C ASN A 173 -11.80 -6.85 15.65
N SER A 174 -12.12 -6.71 16.94
CA SER A 174 -13.43 -6.21 17.40
C SER A 174 -13.74 -4.77 17.00
N ASN A 175 -12.71 -3.94 16.76
CA ASN A 175 -12.86 -2.55 16.36
C ASN A 175 -12.84 -2.40 14.82
N ASN A 176 -12.04 -3.21 14.16
CA ASN A 176 -11.87 -3.24 12.69
C ASN A 176 -12.36 -4.58 12.17
N THR A 177 -13.67 -4.69 11.92
CA THR A 177 -14.33 -5.91 11.47
C THR A 177 -14.16 -6.12 9.95
N PRO A 178 -14.30 -7.37 9.46
CA PRO A 178 -14.30 -7.66 8.02
C PRO A 178 -15.38 -6.85 7.27
N PRO A 179 -15.14 -6.53 5.97
CA PRO A 179 -16.02 -5.69 5.18
C PRO A 179 -17.42 -6.28 4.97
N TRP A 180 -17.55 -7.59 5.01
CA TRP A 180 -18.82 -8.32 4.96
C TRP A 180 -18.98 -9.15 6.22
N SER A 181 -20.19 -9.10 6.81
CA SER A 181 -20.49 -9.75 8.10
C SER A 181 -20.24 -11.26 8.04
N LEU A 182 -19.36 -11.75 8.88
CA LEU A 182 -19.09 -13.17 9.04
C LEU A 182 -19.84 -13.72 10.27
N PRO A 183 -20.24 -15.01 10.27
CA PRO A 183 -20.01 -16.02 9.21
C PRO A 183 -21.06 -16.04 8.08
N ALA A 184 -22.04 -15.12 8.10
CA ALA A 184 -23.17 -15.12 7.16
C ALA A 184 -22.71 -15.03 5.69
N ASN A 185 -21.69 -14.23 5.40
CA ASN A 185 -21.17 -13.98 4.06
C ASN A 185 -19.82 -14.68 3.80
N LYS A 186 -19.63 -15.89 4.33
CA LYS A 186 -18.36 -16.63 4.21
C LYS A 186 -17.99 -17.04 2.77
N THR A 187 -18.93 -16.96 1.85
CA THR A 187 -18.74 -17.23 0.40
C THR A 187 -18.33 -15.98 -0.37
N GLN A 188 -18.30 -14.82 0.29
CA GLN A 188 -17.90 -13.57 -0.34
C GLN A 188 -16.39 -13.33 -0.17
N SER A 189 -15.77 -12.85 -1.24
CA SER A 189 -14.37 -12.42 -1.28
C SER A 189 -14.20 -11.16 -2.14
N GLY A 190 -13.09 -10.44 -1.97
CA GLY A 190 -12.81 -9.25 -2.79
C GLY A 190 -12.16 -8.12 -2.01
N PHE A 191 -12.29 -6.91 -2.55
CA PHE A 191 -11.73 -5.68 -2.01
C PHE A 191 -12.84 -4.66 -1.79
N LEU A 192 -12.82 -4.01 -0.64
CA LEU A 192 -13.68 -2.89 -0.31
C LEU A 192 -12.82 -1.77 0.26
N THR A 193 -12.94 -0.59 -0.33
CA THR A 193 -12.31 0.64 0.15
C THR A 193 -13.36 1.52 0.85
N ARG A 194 -12.91 2.54 1.57
CA ARG A 194 -13.81 3.49 2.23
C ARG A 194 -13.37 4.91 1.87
N SER A 195 -14.33 5.76 1.54
CA SER A 195 -14.08 7.20 1.35
C SER A 195 -13.48 7.80 2.62
N MET A 196 -12.57 8.76 2.46
CA MET A 196 -12.05 9.50 3.61
C MET A 196 -13.19 10.29 4.27
N LYS A 197 -13.24 10.24 5.61
CA LYS A 197 -14.32 10.85 6.42
C LYS A 197 -15.72 10.31 6.10
N GLY A 198 -15.77 9.21 5.34
CA GLY A 198 -17.02 8.50 5.02
C GLY A 198 -17.34 7.43 6.05
N ASP A 199 -18.56 6.93 6.00
CA ASP A 199 -19.01 5.77 6.74
C ASP A 199 -18.90 4.47 5.94
N GLY A 200 -19.45 3.36 6.46
CA GLY A 200 -19.44 2.08 5.79
C GLY A 200 -20.28 1.99 4.50
N ALA A 201 -21.11 3.01 4.21
CA ALA A 201 -21.94 3.08 3.01
C ALA A 201 -21.21 3.72 1.83
N THR A 202 -20.15 4.51 2.07
CA THR A 202 -19.38 5.21 1.04
C THR A 202 -18.11 4.45 0.68
N ALA A 203 -18.18 3.60 -0.34
CA ALA A 203 -17.12 2.66 -0.68
C ALA A 203 -17.04 2.36 -2.17
N ASN A 204 -15.83 2.13 -2.67
CA ASN A 204 -15.64 1.40 -3.93
C ASN A 204 -15.34 -0.05 -3.61
N PHE A 205 -15.87 -0.99 -4.40
CA PHE A 205 -15.56 -2.39 -4.15
C PHE A 205 -15.58 -3.23 -5.43
N PHE A 206 -14.85 -4.34 -5.35
CA PHE A 206 -14.89 -5.45 -6.29
C PHE A 206 -15.09 -6.73 -5.49
N ARG A 207 -16.24 -7.38 -5.66
CA ARG A 207 -16.68 -8.51 -4.84
C ARG A 207 -17.05 -9.70 -5.71
N PHE A 208 -16.63 -10.87 -5.25
CA PHE A 208 -17.11 -12.16 -5.74
C PHE A 208 -18.08 -12.75 -4.73
N GLU A 209 -19.14 -13.39 -5.20
CA GLU A 209 -20.00 -14.29 -4.46
C GLU A 209 -19.88 -15.68 -5.08
N ASP A 210 -19.43 -16.66 -4.29
CA ASP A 210 -19.17 -18.03 -4.73
C ASP A 210 -20.23 -19.03 -4.20
N LYS A 211 -21.37 -18.54 -3.76
CA LYS A 211 -22.47 -19.39 -3.32
C LYS A 211 -23.10 -20.08 -4.52
N ALA A 212 -23.09 -21.44 -4.53
CA ALA A 212 -23.63 -22.26 -5.61
C ALA A 212 -25.07 -21.89 -5.98
N GLY A 213 -25.31 -21.58 -7.26
CA GLY A 213 -26.58 -21.13 -7.82
C GLY A 213 -26.90 -19.63 -7.56
N ALA A 214 -25.95 -18.88 -6.99
CA ALA A 214 -26.06 -17.44 -6.78
C ALA A 214 -24.71 -16.73 -7.00
N GLU A 215 -23.87 -17.34 -7.83
CA GLU A 215 -22.55 -16.81 -8.18
C GLU A 215 -22.67 -15.43 -8.82
N GLN A 216 -21.83 -14.48 -8.42
CA GLN A 216 -21.92 -13.11 -8.91
C GLN A 216 -20.59 -12.38 -8.79
N ILE A 217 -20.30 -11.53 -9.77
CA ILE A 217 -19.24 -10.51 -9.70
C ILE A 217 -19.91 -9.14 -9.66
N ILE A 218 -19.53 -8.31 -8.67
CA ILE A 218 -20.02 -6.95 -8.52
C ILE A 218 -18.86 -5.98 -8.53
N MET A 219 -18.92 -4.98 -9.39
CA MET A 219 -18.07 -3.79 -9.38
C MET A 219 -18.91 -2.58 -9.01
N HIS A 220 -18.49 -1.83 -8.02
CA HIS A 220 -19.16 -0.63 -7.55
C HIS A 220 -18.17 0.52 -7.43
N ALA A 221 -18.52 1.64 -8.04
CA ALA A 221 -17.83 2.91 -7.89
C ALA A 221 -18.74 3.89 -7.16
N GLU A 222 -18.30 4.44 -6.05
CA GLU A 222 -19.05 5.41 -5.23
C GLU A 222 -19.39 6.68 -6.01
N ARG A 223 -18.54 7.04 -6.98
CA ARG A 223 -18.76 8.26 -7.76
C ARG A 223 -18.58 8.04 -9.26
N ASN A 224 -17.38 7.85 -9.72
CA ASN A 224 -17.05 7.74 -11.13
C ASN A 224 -16.34 6.41 -11.40
N MET A 225 -16.59 5.83 -12.57
CA MET A 225 -15.86 4.71 -13.11
C MET A 225 -15.39 5.06 -14.52
N ASP A 226 -14.09 5.06 -14.73
CA ASP A 226 -13.46 5.28 -16.02
C ASP A 226 -12.86 3.96 -16.51
N THR A 227 -13.11 3.61 -17.78
CA THR A 227 -12.56 2.42 -18.43
C THR A 227 -11.89 2.86 -19.73
N GLU A 228 -10.62 2.51 -19.90
CA GLU A 228 -9.83 2.77 -21.09
C GLU A 228 -9.26 1.46 -21.61
N ILE A 229 -9.42 1.20 -22.91
CA ILE A 229 -8.99 -0.03 -23.55
C ILE A 229 -8.22 0.36 -24.82
N GLU A 230 -6.96 0.01 -24.88
CA GLU A 230 -6.03 0.43 -25.93
C GLU A 230 -6.30 -0.26 -27.28
N LEU A 231 -6.94 -1.41 -27.31
CA LEU A 231 -7.14 -2.18 -28.55
C LEU A 231 -8.57 -2.65 -28.72
N ASP A 232 -8.95 -3.78 -28.17
CA ASP A 232 -10.26 -4.42 -28.43
C ASP A 232 -11.00 -4.73 -27.12
N GLU A 233 -12.31 -4.56 -27.12
CA GLU A 233 -13.22 -4.99 -26.07
C GLU A 233 -14.23 -5.99 -26.62
N THR A 234 -14.44 -7.11 -25.93
CA THR A 234 -15.43 -8.13 -26.29
C THR A 234 -16.33 -8.41 -25.10
N HIS A 235 -17.65 -8.39 -25.33
CA HIS A 235 -18.67 -8.80 -24.36
C HIS A 235 -19.47 -9.96 -24.91
N ASP A 236 -19.44 -11.12 -24.23
CA ASP A 236 -20.28 -12.26 -24.47
C ASP A 236 -21.22 -12.47 -23.29
N VAL A 237 -22.53 -12.34 -23.50
CA VAL A 237 -23.56 -12.43 -22.47
C VAL A 237 -24.55 -13.54 -22.84
N GLY A 238 -24.47 -14.65 -22.10
CA GLY A 238 -25.27 -15.86 -22.41
C GLY A 238 -26.79 -15.71 -22.26
N ASN A 239 -27.28 -14.65 -21.59
CA ASN A 239 -28.71 -14.42 -21.41
C ASN A 239 -29.04 -12.93 -21.59
N ASN A 240 -29.27 -12.17 -20.55
CA ASN A 240 -29.79 -10.82 -20.65
C ASN A 240 -28.69 -9.77 -20.36
N ARG A 241 -28.71 -8.69 -21.13
CA ARG A 241 -27.94 -7.46 -20.83
C ARG A 241 -28.91 -6.31 -20.65
N THR A 242 -28.77 -5.59 -19.52
CA THR A 242 -29.53 -4.36 -19.22
C THR A 242 -28.60 -3.20 -19.01
N ILE A 243 -28.90 -2.07 -19.65
CA ILE A 243 -28.18 -0.80 -19.43
C ILE A 243 -29.21 0.24 -18.99
N THR A 244 -29.00 0.86 -17.82
CA THR A 244 -29.83 1.95 -17.30
C THR A 244 -28.96 3.17 -17.09
N VAL A 245 -29.32 4.30 -17.69
CA VAL A 245 -28.60 5.57 -17.60
C VAL A 245 -29.55 6.64 -17.06
N GLY A 246 -29.29 7.18 -15.89
CA GLY A 246 -30.11 8.21 -15.27
C GLY A 246 -29.95 9.62 -15.86
N GLY A 247 -28.95 9.84 -16.67
CA GLY A 247 -28.67 11.09 -17.37
C GLY A 247 -28.54 10.89 -18.88
N THR A 248 -27.50 11.43 -19.48
CA THR A 248 -27.24 11.33 -20.92
C THR A 248 -26.40 10.14 -21.26
N HIS A 249 -26.79 9.37 -22.27
CA HIS A 249 -25.97 8.36 -22.92
C HIS A 249 -25.46 8.90 -24.26
N THR A 250 -24.15 8.87 -24.48
CA THR A 250 -23.51 9.27 -25.74
C THR A 250 -22.65 8.15 -26.24
N GLU A 251 -22.81 7.77 -27.49
CA GLU A 251 -22.01 6.75 -28.18
C GLU A 251 -21.43 7.39 -29.46
N GLN A 252 -20.10 7.27 -29.63
CA GLN A 252 -19.40 7.78 -30.79
C GLN A 252 -18.56 6.67 -31.42
N ILE A 253 -18.89 6.30 -32.64
CA ILE A 253 -18.25 5.21 -33.39
C ILE A 253 -17.65 5.77 -34.68
N LYS A 254 -16.35 5.52 -34.89
CA LYS A 254 -15.60 6.07 -36.04
C LYS A 254 -15.92 5.36 -37.33
N LYS A 255 -16.23 4.06 -37.29
CA LYS A 255 -16.50 3.24 -38.49
C LYS A 255 -17.95 2.78 -38.50
N ASP A 256 -18.20 1.49 -38.47
CA ASP A 256 -19.50 0.89 -38.66
C ASP A 256 -20.12 0.46 -37.31
N THR A 257 -21.44 0.60 -37.19
CA THR A 257 -22.25 0.00 -36.15
C THR A 257 -23.25 -0.98 -36.81
N VAL A 258 -23.26 -2.21 -36.35
CA VAL A 258 -24.21 -3.22 -36.76
C VAL A 258 -25.02 -3.70 -35.56
N VAL A 259 -26.33 -3.54 -35.62
CA VAL A 259 -27.27 -4.13 -34.67
C VAL A 259 -28.09 -5.20 -35.39
N GLN A 260 -27.94 -6.45 -34.95
CA GLN A 260 -28.68 -7.58 -35.51
C GLN A 260 -29.52 -8.25 -34.43
N VAL A 261 -30.83 -8.31 -34.62
CA VAL A 261 -31.77 -9.06 -33.78
C VAL A 261 -32.22 -10.28 -34.56
N THR A 262 -31.78 -11.46 -34.15
CA THR A 262 -32.09 -12.71 -34.90
C THR A 262 -33.46 -13.26 -34.59
N GLU A 263 -33.93 -13.10 -33.36
CA GLU A 263 -35.25 -13.50 -32.91
C GLU A 263 -35.87 -12.39 -32.06
N GLY A 264 -37.09 -11.98 -32.35
CA GLY A 264 -37.77 -10.90 -31.63
C GLY A 264 -37.77 -9.57 -32.38
N SER A 265 -37.83 -8.44 -31.65
CA SER A 265 -38.01 -7.08 -32.20
C SER A 265 -36.94 -6.12 -31.73
N TYR A 266 -36.62 -5.17 -32.59
CA TYR A 266 -35.88 -3.95 -32.18
C TYR A 266 -36.88 -2.80 -32.03
N THR A 267 -36.96 -2.22 -30.85
CA THR A 267 -37.86 -1.09 -30.54
C THR A 267 -37.04 0.15 -30.16
N LEU A 268 -37.33 1.26 -30.81
CA LEU A 268 -36.83 2.59 -30.46
C LEU A 268 -38.02 3.46 -30.09
N GLN A 269 -38.07 3.92 -28.84
CA GLN A 269 -39.16 4.72 -28.29
C GLN A 269 -38.62 5.98 -27.63
N VAL A 270 -39.21 7.13 -27.94
CA VAL A 270 -38.93 8.42 -27.31
C VAL A 270 -40.28 9.02 -26.87
N ASP A 271 -40.47 9.15 -25.56
CA ASP A 271 -41.78 9.53 -25.01
C ASP A 271 -42.10 11.03 -25.13
N ASN A 272 -41.15 11.92 -25.05
CA ASN A 272 -41.42 13.37 -24.90
C ASN A 272 -40.85 14.27 -26.00
N GLN A 273 -40.01 13.77 -26.92
CA GLN A 273 -39.40 14.59 -27.96
C GLN A 273 -39.47 13.85 -29.34
N PHE A 274 -38.37 13.80 -30.07
CA PHE A 274 -38.32 13.22 -31.39
C PHE A 274 -37.16 12.25 -31.58
N VAL A 275 -37.26 11.39 -32.55
CA VAL A 275 -36.18 10.58 -33.09
C VAL A 275 -35.66 11.27 -34.35
N GLN A 276 -34.39 11.61 -34.37
CA GLN A 276 -33.72 12.13 -35.55
C GLN A 276 -32.80 11.07 -36.15
N VAL A 277 -32.99 10.75 -37.44
CA VAL A 277 -32.08 9.91 -38.19
C VAL A 277 -31.55 10.73 -39.36
N SER A 278 -30.23 10.84 -39.47
CA SER A 278 -29.57 11.64 -40.50
C SER A 278 -28.43 10.86 -41.13
N ALA A 279 -28.33 10.90 -42.45
CA ALA A 279 -27.24 10.32 -43.21
C ALA A 279 -26.86 11.24 -44.39
N ASN A 280 -25.60 11.27 -44.79
CA ASN A 280 -25.12 12.06 -45.90
C ASN A 280 -25.53 11.51 -47.26
N GLU A 281 -25.62 10.19 -47.40
CA GLU A 281 -25.88 9.54 -48.68
C GLU A 281 -27.32 9.03 -48.79
N HIS A 282 -27.74 8.10 -47.93
CA HIS A 282 -29.10 7.57 -47.99
C HIS A 282 -29.57 6.98 -46.67
N ILE A 283 -30.89 6.99 -46.45
CA ILE A 283 -31.58 6.22 -45.41
C ILE A 283 -32.52 5.24 -46.11
N ILE A 284 -32.41 3.95 -45.78
CA ILE A 284 -33.25 2.90 -46.35
C ILE A 284 -34.05 2.22 -45.25
N LEU A 285 -35.38 2.22 -45.38
CA LEU A 285 -36.30 1.40 -44.60
C LEU A 285 -36.83 0.30 -45.55
N LYS A 286 -36.59 -0.98 -45.27
CA LYS A 286 -36.89 -2.07 -46.17
C LYS A 286 -37.56 -3.23 -45.45
N VAL A 287 -38.62 -3.76 -46.07
CA VAL A 287 -39.32 -5.01 -45.68
C VAL A 287 -39.63 -5.82 -46.95
N GLY A 288 -38.97 -6.94 -47.14
CA GLY A 288 -39.08 -7.73 -48.34
C GLY A 288 -38.77 -6.89 -49.61
N ASP A 289 -39.69 -6.81 -50.51
CA ASP A 289 -39.60 -6.05 -51.81
C ASP A 289 -40.05 -4.58 -51.65
N SER A 290 -40.65 -4.20 -50.54
CA SER A 290 -41.09 -2.83 -50.25
C SER A 290 -40.02 -2.03 -49.56
N SER A 291 -39.84 -0.73 -49.94
CA SER A 291 -38.86 0.17 -49.36
C SER A 291 -39.27 1.65 -49.38
N ILE A 292 -38.75 2.40 -48.46
CA ILE A 292 -38.67 3.85 -48.50
C ILE A 292 -37.19 4.21 -48.51
N THR A 293 -36.73 4.92 -49.53
CA THR A 293 -35.34 5.35 -49.68
C THR A 293 -35.31 6.87 -49.76
N LEU A 294 -34.54 7.49 -48.86
CA LEU A 294 -34.27 8.93 -48.87
C LEU A 294 -32.85 9.13 -49.40
N THR A 295 -32.71 10.03 -50.35
CA THR A 295 -31.45 10.44 -50.95
C THR A 295 -31.37 11.98 -51.03
N PRO A 296 -30.23 12.61 -51.27
CA PRO A 296 -30.15 14.05 -51.54
C PRO A 296 -30.97 14.54 -52.75
N GLN A 297 -31.33 13.62 -53.69
CA GLN A 297 -32.08 13.91 -54.90
C GLN A 297 -33.60 13.75 -54.72
N GLY A 298 -34.04 13.03 -53.69
CA GLY A 298 -35.47 12.83 -53.47
C GLY A 298 -35.82 11.63 -52.62
N ILE A 299 -37.09 11.32 -52.52
CA ILE A 299 -37.67 10.20 -51.80
C ILE A 299 -38.29 9.22 -52.79
N GLU A 300 -37.87 7.98 -52.75
CA GLU A 300 -38.47 6.88 -53.50
C GLU A 300 -39.27 6.00 -52.54
N ILE A 301 -40.55 5.75 -52.87
CA ILE A 301 -41.39 4.79 -52.16
C ILE A 301 -41.77 3.67 -53.16
N LYS A 302 -41.39 2.45 -52.84
CA LYS A 302 -41.56 1.28 -53.66
C LYS A 302 -42.34 0.19 -52.90
N GLY A 303 -43.32 -0.37 -53.52
CA GLY A 303 -44.14 -1.45 -52.98
C GLY A 303 -45.13 -1.99 -54.01
N LYS A 304 -45.64 -3.24 -53.82
CA LYS A 304 -46.64 -3.84 -54.64
C LYS A 304 -47.98 -3.05 -54.62
N VAL A 305 -48.30 -2.46 -53.48
CA VAL A 305 -49.47 -1.57 -53.30
C VAL A 305 -49.00 -0.42 -52.37
N ILE A 306 -49.28 0.82 -52.75
CA ILE A 306 -49.06 2.01 -51.93
C ILE A 306 -50.41 2.65 -51.66
N VAL A 307 -50.82 2.75 -50.40
CA VAL A 307 -52.07 3.35 -49.95
C VAL A 307 -51.78 4.62 -49.20
N THR A 308 -52.33 5.74 -49.69
CA THR A 308 -52.27 7.03 -48.96
C THR A 308 -53.66 7.37 -48.45
N THR A 309 -53.85 7.46 -47.17
CA THR A 309 -55.13 7.84 -46.52
C THR A 309 -54.95 9.11 -45.71
N SER A 310 -55.88 10.02 -45.83
CA SER A 310 -55.92 11.28 -45.06
C SER A 310 -57.32 11.46 -44.52
N THR A 311 -57.44 11.98 -43.29
CA THR A 311 -58.73 12.35 -42.66
C THR A 311 -59.18 13.73 -43.08
N ASP A 312 -58.34 14.51 -43.74
CA ASP A 312 -58.64 15.89 -44.17
C ASP A 312 -58.25 16.05 -45.67
N THR A 313 -57.01 16.36 -45.98
CA THR A 313 -56.57 16.63 -47.35
C THR A 313 -55.26 15.93 -47.67
N THR A 314 -55.19 15.28 -48.86
CA THR A 314 -53.93 14.84 -49.48
C THR A 314 -53.59 15.80 -50.61
N GLN A 315 -52.51 16.58 -50.52
CA GLN A 315 -52.06 17.51 -51.52
C GLN A 315 -50.76 17.00 -52.18
N ILE A 316 -50.77 16.86 -53.49
CA ILE A 316 -49.58 16.52 -54.28
C ILE A 316 -49.32 17.69 -55.23
N THR A 317 -48.20 18.39 -55.04
CA THR A 317 -47.79 19.56 -55.84
C THR A 317 -46.37 19.33 -56.38
N GLY A 318 -46.16 19.70 -57.64
CA GLY A 318 -44.85 19.61 -58.29
C GLY A 318 -44.90 20.25 -59.67
N ALA A 319 -43.74 20.52 -60.30
CA ALA A 319 -43.69 21.04 -61.70
C ALA A 319 -44.33 20.11 -62.69
N ALA A 320 -44.41 18.81 -62.43
CA ALA A 320 -45.15 17.82 -63.11
C ALA A 320 -45.65 16.72 -62.19
N VAL A 321 -46.91 16.35 -62.24
CA VAL A 321 -47.49 15.17 -61.56
C VAL A 321 -47.84 14.20 -62.65
N ARG A 322 -47.23 12.98 -62.64
CA ARG A 322 -47.52 11.88 -63.62
C ARG A 322 -48.22 10.81 -62.83
N ILE A 323 -49.37 10.41 -63.35
CA ILE A 323 -50.15 9.27 -62.87
C ILE A 323 -50.18 8.28 -64.07
N ASN A 324 -49.71 7.04 -63.80
CA ASN A 324 -49.70 6.02 -64.86
C ASN A 324 -51.12 5.66 -65.22
N ASP A 325 -51.40 5.62 -66.52
CA ASP A 325 -52.56 5.00 -67.09
C ASP A 325 -52.43 3.46 -67.11
#